data_c3347a604ac40dc741d9a2da09a77cd5
#
_entry.id   c3347a604ac40dc741d9a2da09a77cd5
#
_cell.length_a   1.000
_cell.length_b   1.000
_cell.length_c   1.000
_cell.angle_alpha   90.00
_cell.angle_beta   90.00
_cell.angle_gamma   90.00
#
_symmetry.space_group_name_H-M   'P 1'
#
loop_
_entity.id
_entity.type
_entity.pdbx_description
1 polymer ?
#
loop_
_entity_poly.entity_id
_entity_poly.type
_entity_poly.pdbx_seq_one_letter_code
_entity_poly.pdbx_strand_id
1 'polypeptide(L)'
;MNGLNDVLARLDERAETSLSELIEFASIPSVSAQPDHQPDMERAATWLAERLQRAGLKIVERWPTAGHTAVYAEYLDAGEDAPTLLVYGHYDVQPPDPLEKWHTPPFTPTVKGERLYGRGVSDDKGPLLLTVQVVDAYLSTLGKLPLNLKFLFEGEEEVGSAHLNELVAQNAGRLKADFVLSADGGMWSASVPSLTVSARGLAALELTVHGPAKDLHSGRHGGSVHNPLHALATLIAGLHDESGRVTVPGFYDGIAELTPQQRGGIQQLPFGDEAYLTQTGAPAVYGESGYSTLERQWHRPTLEVNGMWGGYTGEGTKTVLPSEAHAKITCRLVPGQEPERIAALLRQHLEDNLPPGVTLEIHAGDHGARAYRLPEDHPGAVVAREVLAELYGKPPLDVGMGGSIPVLETFQSVLGLDTVFFSFAVGDEDIHAPNEFFRVPRLSEGQRAWAQFWWTLGEKTDE
;
A
#
# COMPACT_ATOMS: atom_id res chain seq x y z
N MET A 1 -16.99 -26.80 -15.49
CA MET A 1 -18.11 -25.96 -15.02
C MET A 1 -18.88 -26.54 -13.81
N ASN A 2 -19.15 -27.84 -13.72
CA ASN A 2 -19.88 -28.39 -12.56
C ASN A 2 -19.09 -28.18 -11.25
N GLY A 3 -17.79 -28.42 -11.20
CA GLY A 3 -17.00 -28.32 -9.97
C GLY A 3 -16.93 -26.91 -9.37
N LEU A 4 -16.77 -25.87 -10.18
CA LEU A 4 -16.78 -24.48 -9.70
C LEU A 4 -18.14 -24.11 -9.09
N ASN A 5 -19.25 -24.49 -9.76
CA ASN A 5 -20.59 -24.20 -9.25
C ASN A 5 -20.84 -24.85 -7.88
N ASP A 6 -20.33 -26.07 -7.66
CA ASP A 6 -20.44 -26.77 -6.38
C ASP A 6 -19.64 -26.02 -5.28
N VAL A 7 -18.45 -25.49 -5.60
CA VAL A 7 -17.65 -24.65 -4.69
C VAL A 7 -18.38 -23.35 -4.37
N LEU A 8 -18.94 -22.67 -5.38
CA LEU A 8 -19.69 -21.43 -5.18
C LEU A 8 -20.93 -21.67 -4.31
N ALA A 9 -21.67 -22.75 -4.53
CA ALA A 9 -22.80 -23.15 -3.69
C ALA A 9 -22.36 -23.39 -2.23
N ARG A 10 -21.20 -24.04 -2.05
CA ARG A 10 -20.63 -24.27 -0.71
C ARG A 10 -20.27 -22.97 0.01
N LEU A 11 -19.73 -21.97 -0.69
CA LEU A 11 -19.45 -20.64 -0.14
C LEU A 11 -20.76 -19.95 0.30
N ASP A 12 -21.81 -20.01 -0.53
CA ASP A 12 -23.10 -19.42 -0.21
C ASP A 12 -23.74 -20.09 1.03
N GLU A 13 -23.67 -21.43 1.15
CA GLU A 13 -24.14 -22.17 2.32
C GLU A 13 -23.41 -21.75 3.63
N ARG A 14 -22.17 -21.33 3.51
CA ARG A 14 -21.33 -20.96 4.68
C ARG A 14 -21.28 -19.45 4.96
N ALA A 15 -22.06 -18.63 4.28
CA ALA A 15 -21.99 -17.17 4.41
C ALA A 15 -22.06 -16.66 5.88
N GLU A 16 -22.97 -17.22 6.68
CA GLU A 16 -23.10 -16.85 8.10
C GLU A 16 -21.87 -17.32 8.93
N THR A 17 -21.34 -18.50 8.62
CA THR A 17 -20.13 -19.03 9.28
C THR A 17 -18.91 -18.15 8.90
N SER A 18 -18.80 -17.79 7.65
CA SER A 18 -17.72 -16.93 7.14
C SER A 18 -17.69 -15.56 7.83
N LEU A 19 -18.86 -14.95 8.01
CA LEU A 19 -18.98 -13.70 8.76
C LEU A 19 -18.64 -13.88 10.24
N SER A 20 -19.08 -14.98 10.85
CA SER A 20 -18.78 -15.27 12.27
C SER A 20 -17.29 -15.48 12.50
N GLU A 21 -16.59 -16.16 11.58
CA GLU A 21 -15.13 -16.33 11.62
C GLU A 21 -14.40 -14.98 11.50
N LEU A 22 -14.87 -14.08 10.63
CA LEU A 22 -14.30 -12.74 10.51
C LEU A 22 -14.49 -11.93 11.80
N ILE A 23 -15.67 -11.99 12.42
CA ILE A 23 -15.95 -11.35 13.71
C ILE A 23 -14.99 -11.89 14.79
N GLU A 24 -14.82 -13.21 14.86
CA GLU A 24 -13.89 -13.83 15.80
C GLU A 24 -12.44 -13.36 15.57
N PHE A 25 -11.96 -13.41 14.33
CA PHE A 25 -10.60 -13.02 14.00
C PHE A 25 -10.33 -11.53 14.24
N ALA A 26 -11.27 -10.67 13.87
CA ALA A 26 -11.15 -9.23 14.07
C ALA A 26 -11.31 -8.81 15.54
N SER A 27 -11.83 -9.69 16.42
CA SER A 27 -11.87 -9.43 17.86
C SER A 27 -10.50 -9.53 18.54
N ILE A 28 -9.49 -10.09 17.87
CA ILE A 28 -8.13 -10.17 18.39
C ILE A 28 -7.42 -8.84 18.08
N PRO A 29 -7.01 -8.04 19.08
CA PRO A 29 -6.40 -6.75 18.89
C PRO A 29 -4.90 -6.88 18.53
N SER A 30 -4.60 -7.40 17.34
CA SER A 30 -3.25 -7.61 16.84
C SER A 30 -2.60 -6.30 16.38
N VAL A 31 -2.39 -5.38 17.33
CA VAL A 31 -1.78 -4.05 17.08
C VAL A 31 -0.26 -4.18 17.11
N SER A 32 0.37 -4.27 15.93
CA SER A 32 1.82 -4.51 15.79
C SER A 32 2.69 -3.41 16.38
N ALA A 33 2.23 -2.16 16.31
CA ALA A 33 2.98 -0.98 16.80
C ALA A 33 3.07 -0.88 18.32
N GLN A 34 2.29 -1.66 19.09
CA GLN A 34 2.17 -1.50 20.54
C GLN A 34 2.68 -2.74 21.27
N PRO A 35 3.76 -2.64 22.10
CA PRO A 35 4.34 -3.79 22.80
C PRO A 35 3.37 -4.53 23.71
N ASP A 36 2.38 -3.86 24.28
CA ASP A 36 1.37 -4.47 25.17
C ASP A 36 0.48 -5.49 24.41
N HIS A 37 0.40 -5.38 23.09
CA HIS A 37 -0.33 -6.30 22.22
C HIS A 37 0.50 -7.47 21.67
N GLN A 38 1.76 -7.63 22.09
CA GLN A 38 2.57 -8.81 21.69
C GLN A 38 1.87 -10.16 21.91
N PRO A 39 1.17 -10.42 23.05
CA PRO A 39 0.40 -11.66 23.21
C PRO A 39 -0.77 -11.79 22.23
N ASP A 40 -1.36 -10.68 21.81
CA ASP A 40 -2.45 -10.67 20.85
C ASP A 40 -1.96 -10.94 19.42
N MET A 41 -0.76 -10.46 19.07
CA MET A 41 -0.09 -10.81 17.83
C MET A 41 0.13 -12.32 17.70
N GLU A 42 0.68 -12.95 18.73
CA GLU A 42 0.86 -14.40 18.77
C GLU A 42 -0.46 -15.17 18.74
N ARG A 43 -1.49 -14.65 19.39
CA ARG A 43 -2.84 -15.23 19.35
C ARG A 43 -3.43 -15.16 17.94
N ALA A 44 -3.28 -14.03 17.24
CA ALA A 44 -3.76 -13.85 15.86
C ALA A 44 -3.03 -14.80 14.90
N ALA A 45 -1.70 -14.89 14.97
CA ALA A 45 -0.89 -15.81 14.17
C ALA A 45 -1.28 -17.28 14.43
N THR A 46 -1.54 -17.64 15.68
CA THR A 46 -1.98 -18.98 16.08
C THR A 46 -3.37 -19.29 15.51
N TRP A 47 -4.32 -18.37 15.70
CA TRP A 47 -5.68 -18.51 15.19
C TRP A 47 -5.68 -18.73 13.66
N LEU A 48 -4.89 -17.93 12.96
CA LEU A 48 -4.78 -18.01 11.50
C LEU A 48 -4.15 -19.32 11.04
N ALA A 49 -3.06 -19.78 11.68
CA ALA A 49 -2.46 -21.07 11.41
C ALA A 49 -3.43 -22.24 11.62
N GLU A 50 -4.16 -22.23 12.74
CA GLU A 50 -5.19 -23.23 13.02
C GLU A 50 -6.35 -23.18 12.01
N ARG A 51 -6.73 -21.97 11.55
CA ARG A 51 -7.78 -21.81 10.54
C ARG A 51 -7.37 -22.38 9.18
N LEU A 52 -6.10 -22.18 8.78
CA LEU A 52 -5.52 -22.78 7.56
C LEU A 52 -5.48 -24.32 7.65
N GLN A 53 -5.11 -24.87 8.82
CA GLN A 53 -5.17 -26.33 9.06
C GLN A 53 -6.60 -26.86 8.97
N ARG A 54 -7.58 -26.17 9.58
CA ARG A 54 -9.00 -26.53 9.49
C ARG A 54 -9.55 -26.42 8.07
N ALA A 55 -8.99 -25.55 7.22
CA ALA A 55 -9.32 -25.50 5.80
C ALA A 55 -8.82 -26.72 5.02
N GLY A 56 -7.97 -27.54 5.60
CA GLY A 56 -7.48 -28.80 5.01
C GLY A 56 -6.03 -28.70 4.50
N LEU A 57 -5.32 -27.62 4.72
CA LEU A 57 -3.91 -27.51 4.38
C LEU A 57 -3.05 -28.37 5.31
N LYS A 58 -2.19 -29.21 4.72
CA LYS A 58 -1.36 -30.16 5.48
C LYS A 58 -0.08 -29.54 5.99
N ILE A 59 0.45 -28.55 5.28
CA ILE A 59 1.67 -27.82 5.64
C ILE A 59 1.26 -26.42 6.04
N VAL A 60 1.34 -26.14 7.33
CA VAL A 60 1.08 -24.84 7.94
C VAL A 60 2.14 -24.62 9.00
N GLU A 61 2.89 -23.55 8.87
CA GLU A 61 4.01 -23.22 9.74
C GLU A 61 3.92 -21.79 10.24
N ARG A 62 4.46 -21.55 11.39
CA ARG A 62 4.68 -20.19 11.91
C ARG A 62 6.17 -19.90 11.82
N TRP A 63 6.52 -18.89 11.05
CA TRP A 63 7.90 -18.48 10.83
C TRP A 63 8.24 -17.30 11.74
N PRO A 64 9.14 -17.52 12.73
CA PRO A 64 9.55 -16.44 13.62
C PRO A 64 10.38 -15.39 12.87
N THR A 65 10.18 -14.14 13.19
CA THR A 65 11.04 -13.01 12.79
C THR A 65 11.64 -12.37 14.03
N ALA A 66 12.48 -11.35 13.87
CA ALA A 66 12.92 -10.53 14.99
C ALA A 66 11.81 -9.60 15.54
N GLY A 67 10.73 -9.43 14.78
CA GLY A 67 9.51 -8.72 15.18
C GLY A 67 8.35 -9.67 15.45
N HIS A 68 7.36 -9.71 14.52
CA HIS A 68 6.18 -10.53 14.65
C HIS A 68 6.22 -11.78 13.75
N THR A 69 5.63 -12.87 14.24
CA THR A 69 5.61 -14.17 13.56
C THR A 69 4.85 -14.10 12.24
N ALA A 70 5.42 -14.56 11.13
CA ALA A 70 4.68 -14.78 9.89
C ALA A 70 4.03 -16.18 9.88
N VAL A 71 2.92 -16.32 9.16
CA VAL A 71 2.22 -17.59 8.95
C VAL A 71 2.39 -18.03 7.51
N TYR A 72 2.99 -19.19 7.32
CA TYR A 72 3.17 -19.82 6.02
C TYR A 72 2.29 -21.05 5.90
N ALA A 73 1.71 -21.26 4.70
CA ALA A 73 1.04 -22.51 4.37
C ALA A 73 1.21 -22.85 2.90
N GLU A 74 1.05 -24.12 2.53
CA GLU A 74 1.12 -24.53 1.13
C GLU A 74 0.20 -25.69 0.79
N TYR A 75 -0.23 -25.71 -0.47
CA TYR A 75 -0.87 -26.81 -1.17
C TYR A 75 -0.19 -26.97 -2.54
N LEU A 76 0.48 -28.10 -2.75
CA LEU A 76 1.23 -28.37 -3.98
C LEU A 76 0.76 -29.68 -4.67
N ASP A 77 -0.45 -30.16 -4.30
CA ASP A 77 -1.00 -31.42 -4.81
C ASP A 77 -1.74 -31.22 -6.17
N ALA A 78 -1.74 -30.02 -6.78
CA ALA A 78 -2.36 -29.77 -8.08
C ALA A 78 -1.51 -30.33 -9.26
N GLY A 79 -0.23 -30.56 -9.04
CA GLY A 79 0.70 -31.10 -10.03
C GLY A 79 1.88 -30.17 -10.32
N GLU A 80 2.95 -30.72 -10.91
CA GLU A 80 4.18 -29.96 -11.20
C GLU A 80 3.98 -28.90 -12.30
N ASP A 81 3.08 -29.16 -13.26
CA ASP A 81 2.76 -28.26 -14.38
C ASP A 81 1.67 -27.23 -14.03
N ALA A 82 1.02 -27.39 -12.88
CA ALA A 82 -0.02 -26.45 -12.44
C ALA A 82 0.58 -25.13 -11.99
N PRO A 83 -0.07 -23.99 -12.28
CA PRO A 83 0.37 -22.67 -11.80
C PRO A 83 0.53 -22.66 -10.28
N THR A 84 1.54 -21.99 -9.81
CA THR A 84 1.80 -21.80 -8.37
C THR A 84 1.66 -20.32 -8.02
N LEU A 85 0.72 -19.97 -7.13
CA LEU A 85 0.53 -18.61 -6.65
C LEU A 85 1.04 -18.45 -5.21
N LEU A 86 1.61 -17.28 -4.93
CA LEU A 86 1.88 -16.83 -3.57
C LEU A 86 0.79 -15.86 -3.15
N VAL A 87 -0.13 -16.29 -2.28
CA VAL A 87 -1.16 -15.44 -1.69
C VAL A 87 -0.56 -14.68 -0.52
N TYR A 88 -0.67 -13.36 -0.57
CA TYR A 88 -0.15 -12.47 0.45
C TYR A 88 -1.27 -11.68 1.14
N GLY A 89 -1.06 -11.34 2.40
CA GLY A 89 -1.87 -10.47 3.24
C GLY A 89 -1.23 -10.28 4.60
N HIS A 90 -1.82 -9.43 5.45
CA HIS A 90 -1.32 -9.20 6.80
C HIS A 90 -2.42 -9.35 7.86
N TYR A 91 -2.02 -9.72 9.07
CA TYR A 91 -2.97 -9.94 10.17
C TYR A 91 -2.82 -8.92 11.30
N ASP A 92 -1.80 -8.07 11.25
CA ASP A 92 -1.68 -6.93 12.14
C ASP A 92 -2.60 -5.79 11.74
N VAL A 93 -2.82 -4.88 12.66
CA VAL A 93 -3.73 -3.76 12.48
C VAL A 93 -3.18 -2.49 13.13
N GLN A 94 -3.60 -1.33 12.63
CA GLN A 94 -3.28 -0.02 13.19
C GLN A 94 -3.85 0.16 14.60
N PRO A 95 -3.21 1.00 15.46
CA PRO A 95 -3.80 1.45 16.71
C PRO A 95 -5.20 2.04 16.50
N PRO A 96 -6.16 1.76 17.39
CA PRO A 96 -7.54 2.23 17.21
C PRO A 96 -7.76 3.68 17.62
N ASP A 97 -6.75 4.36 18.18
CA ASP A 97 -6.90 5.71 18.70
C ASP A 97 -7.31 6.74 17.62
N PRO A 98 -8.13 7.76 18.02
CA PRO A 98 -8.65 8.02 19.35
C PRO A 98 -9.94 7.24 19.65
N LEU A 99 -9.97 6.51 20.76
CA LEU A 99 -11.07 5.58 21.14
C LEU A 99 -12.43 6.27 21.30
N GLU A 100 -12.45 7.52 21.74
CA GLU A 100 -13.68 8.29 21.97
C GLU A 100 -14.44 8.64 20.69
N LYS A 101 -13.83 8.46 19.50
CA LYS A 101 -14.48 8.66 18.20
C LYS A 101 -15.13 7.41 17.63
N TRP A 102 -14.93 6.25 18.26
CA TRP A 102 -15.58 5.02 17.82
C TRP A 102 -17.03 4.93 18.26
N HIS A 103 -17.93 4.57 17.35
CA HIS A 103 -19.34 4.31 17.62
C HIS A 103 -19.61 2.94 18.26
N THR A 104 -18.65 2.01 18.10
CA THR A 104 -18.61 0.68 18.69
C THR A 104 -17.18 0.41 19.13
N PRO A 105 -16.92 -0.40 20.18
CA PRO A 105 -15.56 -0.72 20.57
C PRO A 105 -14.79 -1.35 19.39
N PRO A 106 -13.56 -0.89 19.06
CA PRO A 106 -12.85 -1.27 17.84
C PRO A 106 -12.58 -2.78 17.72
N PHE A 107 -12.40 -3.48 18.82
CA PHE A 107 -12.17 -4.94 18.87
C PHE A 107 -13.39 -5.71 19.37
N THR A 108 -14.59 -5.13 19.21
CA THR A 108 -15.87 -5.82 19.35
C THR A 108 -16.63 -5.66 18.01
N PRO A 109 -16.22 -6.41 16.97
CA PRO A 109 -16.75 -6.23 15.62
C PRO A 109 -18.27 -6.33 15.62
N THR A 110 -18.93 -5.30 15.10
CA THR A 110 -20.38 -5.13 15.21
C THR A 110 -21.02 -4.91 13.86
N VAL A 111 -21.97 -5.78 13.48
CA VAL A 111 -22.75 -5.62 12.25
C VAL A 111 -23.84 -4.57 12.46
N LYS A 112 -23.89 -3.55 11.58
CA LYS A 112 -24.97 -2.56 11.49
C LYS A 112 -25.36 -2.41 10.03
N GLY A 113 -26.54 -2.88 9.66
CA GLY A 113 -26.97 -2.96 8.26
C GLY A 113 -26.04 -3.89 7.47
N GLU A 114 -25.50 -3.40 6.37
CA GLU A 114 -24.58 -4.14 5.51
C GLU A 114 -23.09 -3.90 5.85
N ARG A 115 -22.78 -3.36 7.03
CA ARG A 115 -21.42 -3.02 7.43
C ARG A 115 -21.03 -3.75 8.71
N LEU A 116 -19.86 -4.36 8.71
CA LEU A 116 -19.19 -4.87 9.90
C LEU A 116 -18.17 -3.82 10.36
N TYR A 117 -18.42 -3.19 11.51
CA TYR A 117 -17.52 -2.18 12.10
C TYR A 117 -16.52 -2.84 13.04
N GLY A 118 -15.24 -2.51 12.90
CA GLY A 118 -14.15 -2.98 13.76
C GLY A 118 -12.80 -2.60 13.17
N ARG A 119 -11.77 -2.49 13.98
CA ARG A 119 -10.41 -2.27 13.50
C ARG A 119 -9.86 -3.53 12.82
N GLY A 120 -9.29 -3.38 11.61
CA GLY A 120 -8.70 -4.46 10.84
C GLY A 120 -9.73 -5.32 10.08
N VAL A 121 -11.01 -4.96 10.07
CA VAL A 121 -12.03 -5.73 9.34
C VAL A 121 -11.92 -5.53 7.83
N SER A 122 -11.43 -4.39 7.36
CA SER A 122 -11.18 -4.07 5.97
C SER A 122 -9.69 -4.16 5.61
N ASP A 123 -8.82 -3.79 6.55
CA ASP A 123 -7.39 -3.75 6.40
C ASP A 123 -6.68 -4.62 7.46
N ASP A 124 -6.30 -5.87 7.17
CA ASP A 124 -6.55 -6.71 5.98
C ASP A 124 -7.21 -8.06 6.38
N LYS A 125 -7.69 -8.19 7.66
CA LYS A 125 -8.24 -9.46 8.16
C LYS A 125 -9.42 -9.99 7.36
N GLY A 126 -10.29 -9.10 6.85
CA GLY A 126 -11.41 -9.50 6.01
C GLY A 126 -10.96 -10.07 4.67
N PRO A 127 -10.25 -9.29 3.84
CA PRO A 127 -9.73 -9.75 2.56
C PRO A 127 -8.78 -10.96 2.68
N LEU A 128 -7.92 -11.01 3.71
CA LEU A 128 -7.08 -12.16 3.97
C LEU A 128 -7.90 -13.43 4.26
N LEU A 129 -8.88 -13.34 5.19
CA LEU A 129 -9.63 -14.49 5.65
C LEU A 129 -10.49 -15.11 4.54
N LEU A 130 -11.06 -14.29 3.65
CA LEU A 130 -11.86 -14.81 2.55
C LEU A 130 -11.06 -15.80 1.67
N THR A 131 -9.75 -15.61 1.51
CA THR A 131 -8.90 -16.52 0.74
C THR A 131 -8.81 -17.90 1.39
N VAL A 132 -8.68 -17.93 2.72
CA VAL A 132 -8.66 -19.17 3.51
C VAL A 132 -10.01 -19.91 3.44
N GLN A 133 -11.11 -19.15 3.44
CA GLN A 133 -12.46 -19.70 3.33
C GLN A 133 -12.73 -20.31 1.94
N VAL A 134 -12.12 -19.75 0.89
CA VAL A 134 -12.18 -20.32 -0.46
C VAL A 134 -11.40 -21.64 -0.55
N VAL A 135 -10.22 -21.74 0.09
CA VAL A 135 -9.50 -23.04 0.22
C VAL A 135 -10.38 -24.10 0.86
N ASP A 136 -11.03 -23.76 1.98
CA ASP A 136 -11.93 -24.66 2.71
C ASP A 136 -13.09 -25.13 1.81
N ALA A 137 -13.68 -24.22 1.04
CA ALA A 137 -14.76 -24.58 0.11
C ALA A 137 -14.28 -25.56 -0.98
N TYR A 138 -13.14 -25.31 -1.59
CA TYR A 138 -12.56 -26.23 -2.60
C TYR A 138 -12.24 -27.60 -2.01
N LEU A 139 -11.51 -27.65 -0.91
CA LEU A 139 -11.06 -28.92 -0.32
C LEU A 139 -12.22 -29.73 0.27
N SER A 140 -13.22 -29.06 0.88
CA SER A 140 -14.40 -29.75 1.41
C SER A 140 -15.37 -30.23 0.32
N THR A 141 -15.38 -29.61 -0.85
CA THR A 141 -16.30 -29.94 -1.95
C THR A 141 -15.67 -30.88 -2.99
N LEU A 142 -14.46 -30.55 -3.44
CA LEU A 142 -13.79 -31.27 -4.53
C LEU A 142 -12.61 -32.13 -4.05
N GLY A 143 -12.16 -31.96 -2.80
CA GLY A 143 -11.00 -32.64 -2.26
C GLY A 143 -9.66 -32.15 -2.84
N LYS A 144 -9.68 -31.15 -3.71
CA LYS A 144 -8.49 -30.59 -4.39
C LYS A 144 -8.68 -29.12 -4.74
N LEU A 145 -7.55 -28.42 -4.89
CA LEU A 145 -7.49 -27.08 -5.50
C LEU A 145 -7.14 -27.18 -6.99
N PRO A 146 -7.56 -26.21 -7.82
CA PRO A 146 -7.30 -26.22 -9.27
C PRO A 146 -5.85 -25.83 -9.64
N LEU A 147 -5.08 -25.32 -8.69
CA LEU A 147 -3.70 -24.85 -8.86
C LEU A 147 -2.93 -24.97 -7.54
N ASN A 148 -1.61 -24.80 -7.59
CA ASN A 148 -0.76 -24.79 -6.41
C ASN A 148 -0.85 -23.42 -5.70
N LEU A 149 -0.98 -23.45 -4.39
CA LEU A 149 -1.04 -22.25 -3.55
C LEU A 149 0.03 -22.28 -2.47
N LYS A 150 0.62 -21.13 -2.26
CA LYS A 150 1.42 -20.81 -1.08
C LYS A 150 0.83 -19.57 -0.44
N PHE A 151 0.86 -19.52 0.87
CA PHE A 151 0.36 -18.40 1.66
C PHE A 151 1.51 -17.83 2.48
N LEU A 152 1.64 -16.53 2.47
CA LEU A 152 2.53 -15.77 3.36
C LEU A 152 1.71 -14.63 3.96
N PHE A 153 1.37 -14.77 5.25
CA PHE A 153 0.66 -13.77 6.00
C PHE A 153 1.59 -13.20 7.08
N GLU A 154 1.88 -11.91 6.99
CA GLU A 154 2.77 -11.23 7.93
C GLU A 154 2.03 -10.52 9.07
N GLY A 155 2.79 -10.07 10.06
CA GLY A 155 2.27 -9.33 11.21
C GLY A 155 3.00 -8.00 11.45
N GLU A 156 3.60 -7.39 10.42
CA GLU A 156 4.38 -6.16 10.53
C GLU A 156 4.09 -5.15 9.40
N GLU A 157 3.07 -5.38 8.57
CA GLU A 157 2.76 -4.50 7.44
C GLU A 157 2.53 -3.07 7.92
N GLU A 158 1.73 -2.92 8.95
CA GLU A 158 1.30 -1.65 9.53
C GLU A 158 2.44 -0.86 10.24
N VAL A 159 3.60 -1.48 10.38
CA VAL A 159 4.83 -0.86 10.89
C VAL A 159 5.97 -0.89 9.86
N GLY A 160 5.64 -1.18 8.59
CA GLY A 160 6.55 -1.09 7.43
C GLY A 160 7.35 -2.35 7.14
N SER A 161 6.89 -3.54 7.59
CA SER A 161 7.44 -4.88 7.24
C SER A 161 8.96 -5.00 7.42
N ALA A 162 9.48 -4.47 8.53
CA ALA A 162 10.93 -4.32 8.73
C ALA A 162 11.73 -5.63 8.58
N HIS A 163 11.13 -6.77 8.89
CA HIS A 163 11.79 -8.08 8.84
C HIS A 163 11.36 -8.95 7.65
N LEU A 164 10.42 -8.48 6.83
CA LEU A 164 9.88 -9.26 5.72
C LEU A 164 10.94 -9.58 4.66
N ASN A 165 11.78 -8.60 4.32
CA ASN A 165 12.84 -8.79 3.31
C ASN A 165 13.78 -9.93 3.69
N GLU A 166 14.24 -9.97 4.95
CA GLU A 166 15.10 -11.04 5.47
C GLU A 166 14.35 -12.38 5.49
N LEU A 167 13.11 -12.41 5.96
CA LEU A 167 12.28 -13.62 6.00
C LEU A 167 12.09 -14.21 4.60
N VAL A 168 11.76 -13.38 3.62
CA VAL A 168 11.56 -13.79 2.22
C VAL A 168 12.87 -14.29 1.61
N ALA A 169 13.99 -13.61 1.86
CA ALA A 169 15.30 -14.01 1.36
C ALA A 169 15.74 -15.38 1.93
N GLN A 170 15.55 -15.61 3.23
CA GLN A 170 15.86 -16.89 3.88
C GLN A 170 14.99 -18.03 3.36
N ASN A 171 13.77 -17.76 2.91
CA ASN A 171 12.79 -18.74 2.46
C ASN A 171 12.54 -18.70 0.94
N ALA A 172 13.37 -18.01 0.16
CA ALA A 172 13.13 -17.76 -1.27
C ALA A 172 12.89 -19.06 -2.07
N GLY A 173 13.56 -20.16 -1.73
CA GLY A 173 13.33 -21.46 -2.36
C GLY A 173 11.92 -22.02 -2.14
N ARG A 174 11.36 -21.81 -0.95
CA ARG A 174 10.00 -22.26 -0.58
C ARG A 174 8.92 -21.33 -1.14
N LEU A 175 9.24 -20.02 -1.28
CA LEU A 175 8.31 -18.99 -1.77
C LEU A 175 8.27 -18.89 -3.30
N LYS A 176 9.02 -19.70 -4.05
CA LYS A 176 8.93 -19.74 -5.52
C LYS A 176 7.48 -19.91 -5.97
N ALA A 177 7.04 -19.01 -6.84
CA ALA A 177 5.71 -18.98 -7.43
C ALA A 177 5.79 -18.35 -8.83
N ASP A 178 4.69 -18.32 -9.58
CA ASP A 178 4.63 -17.61 -10.85
C ASP A 178 4.39 -16.12 -10.64
N PHE A 179 3.58 -15.76 -9.64
CA PHE A 179 3.36 -14.39 -9.19
C PHE A 179 2.73 -14.35 -7.80
N VAL A 180 2.71 -13.15 -7.22
CA VAL A 180 2.00 -12.88 -5.95
C VAL A 180 0.58 -12.44 -6.25
N LEU A 181 -0.39 -13.00 -5.53
CA LEU A 181 -1.77 -12.53 -5.52
C LEU A 181 -2.08 -11.94 -4.14
N SER A 182 -2.12 -10.61 -4.07
CA SER A 182 -2.31 -9.89 -2.82
C SER A 182 -3.79 -9.79 -2.46
N ALA A 183 -4.13 -10.22 -1.26
CA ALA A 183 -5.44 -9.95 -0.65
C ALA A 183 -5.52 -8.53 -0.10
N ASP A 184 -4.39 -7.98 0.35
CA ASP A 184 -4.26 -6.59 0.72
C ASP A 184 -4.36 -5.66 -0.50
N GLY A 185 -4.98 -4.49 -0.30
CA GLY A 185 -5.24 -3.49 -1.33
C GLY A 185 -6.70 -3.04 -1.33
N GLY A 186 -7.18 -2.52 -2.45
CA GLY A 186 -8.58 -2.08 -2.51
C GLY A 186 -9.09 -1.80 -3.90
N MET A 187 -10.39 -1.89 -4.04
CA MET A 187 -11.11 -1.43 -5.22
C MET A 187 -11.40 0.07 -5.11
N TRP A 188 -11.53 0.73 -6.25
CA TRP A 188 -11.86 2.16 -6.31
C TRP A 188 -13.16 2.51 -5.56
N SER A 189 -14.21 1.76 -5.78
CA SER A 189 -15.47 1.91 -5.05
C SER A 189 -16.29 0.63 -5.08
N ALA A 190 -17.31 0.55 -4.24
CA ALA A 190 -18.21 -0.59 -4.17
C ALA A 190 -18.97 -0.87 -5.48
N SER A 191 -19.18 0.14 -6.31
CA SER A 191 -19.98 0.04 -7.55
C SER A 191 -19.15 0.10 -8.83
N VAL A 192 -17.86 0.41 -8.75
CA VAL A 192 -16.94 0.50 -9.90
C VAL A 192 -15.85 -0.55 -9.74
N PRO A 193 -15.96 -1.70 -10.43
CA PRO A 193 -14.89 -2.69 -10.39
C PRO A 193 -13.60 -2.06 -10.91
N SER A 194 -12.52 -2.32 -10.21
CA SER A 194 -11.21 -1.79 -10.59
C SER A 194 -10.10 -2.76 -10.22
N LEU A 195 -9.00 -2.69 -10.96
CA LEU A 195 -7.77 -3.41 -10.68
C LEU A 195 -6.65 -2.40 -10.43
N THR A 196 -6.00 -2.48 -9.28
CA THR A 196 -4.81 -1.67 -9.00
C THR A 196 -3.64 -2.23 -9.79
N VAL A 197 -3.13 -1.43 -10.74
CA VAL A 197 -2.07 -1.85 -11.67
C VAL A 197 -0.75 -1.11 -11.46
N SER A 198 -0.70 -0.15 -10.54
CA SER A 198 0.53 0.59 -10.25
C SER A 198 0.52 1.17 -8.83
N ALA A 199 1.71 1.30 -8.25
CA ALA A 199 1.95 2.03 -7.01
C ALA A 199 3.15 2.96 -7.21
N ARG A 200 3.12 4.14 -6.57
CA ARG A 200 4.25 5.05 -6.65
C ARG A 200 5.37 4.63 -5.71
N GLY A 201 6.60 4.93 -6.13
CA GLY A 201 7.78 4.82 -5.30
C GLY A 201 7.95 5.99 -4.33
N LEU A 202 9.03 5.97 -3.57
CA LEU A 202 9.38 6.98 -2.58
C LEU A 202 10.90 7.21 -2.58
N ALA A 203 11.30 8.48 -2.54
CA ALA A 203 12.63 8.92 -2.11
C ALA A 203 12.47 10.03 -1.08
N ALA A 204 13.30 10.04 -0.05
CA ALA A 204 13.24 11.02 1.02
C ALA A 204 14.62 11.63 1.29
N LEU A 205 14.64 12.92 1.62
CA LEU A 205 15.84 13.65 2.02
C LEU A 205 15.54 14.56 3.20
N GLU A 206 16.54 14.72 4.06
CA GLU A 206 16.55 15.73 5.11
C GLU A 206 17.69 16.70 4.86
N LEU A 207 17.38 18.00 4.94
CA LEU A 207 18.28 19.08 4.63
C LEU A 207 18.58 19.88 5.89
N THR A 208 19.86 20.23 6.10
CA THR A 208 20.26 21.24 7.08
C THR A 208 21.13 22.29 6.40
N VAL A 209 20.66 23.52 6.40
CA VAL A 209 21.43 24.69 5.95
C VAL A 209 22.08 25.33 7.18
N HIS A 210 23.39 25.36 7.22
CA HIS A 210 24.17 25.97 8.26
C HIS A 210 24.64 27.35 7.86
N GLY A 211 24.46 28.35 8.76
CA GLY A 211 24.93 29.71 8.62
C GLY A 211 26.06 30.03 9.59
N PRO A 212 25.89 31.02 10.50
CA PRO A 212 26.91 31.37 11.49
C PRO A 212 27.05 30.24 12.52
N ALA A 213 28.22 30.13 13.14
CA ALA A 213 28.56 29.10 14.13
C ALA A 213 27.65 29.11 15.38
N LYS A 214 26.83 30.11 15.57
CA LYS A 214 25.86 30.28 16.67
C LYS A 214 24.80 31.30 16.28
N ASP A 215 23.69 31.31 17.00
CA ASP A 215 22.67 32.35 16.88
C ASP A 215 23.26 33.74 17.08
N LEU A 216 22.88 34.68 16.22
CA LEU A 216 23.36 36.04 16.23
C LEU A 216 22.22 37.03 16.43
N HIS A 217 22.55 38.19 17.04
CA HIS A 217 21.58 39.30 17.18
C HIS A 217 21.29 39.92 15.80
N SER A 218 20.02 39.84 15.33
CA SER A 218 19.63 40.30 14.00
C SER A 218 19.88 41.81 13.77
N GLY A 219 19.74 42.65 14.79
CA GLY A 219 20.01 44.08 14.69
C GLY A 219 21.49 44.42 14.54
N ARG A 220 22.40 43.49 14.89
CA ARG A 220 23.86 43.72 14.73
C ARG A 220 24.42 43.10 13.45
N HIS A 221 23.85 41.96 13.03
CA HIS A 221 24.44 41.14 11.99
C HIS A 221 23.52 40.99 10.75
N GLY A 222 22.25 41.44 10.82
CA GLY A 222 21.32 41.44 9.71
C GLY A 222 21.88 42.24 8.53
N GLY A 223 21.78 41.66 7.32
CA GLY A 223 22.36 42.24 6.11
C GLY A 223 23.86 42.01 5.93
N SER A 224 24.57 41.43 6.94
CA SER A 224 26.01 41.17 6.88
C SER A 224 26.35 39.66 6.91
N VAL A 225 25.43 38.85 7.43
CA VAL A 225 25.53 37.38 7.46
C VAL A 225 24.29 36.79 6.80
N HIS A 226 24.49 35.78 5.97
CA HIS A 226 23.35 35.13 5.33
C HIS A 226 22.52 34.37 6.38
N ASN A 227 21.22 34.60 6.38
CA ASN A 227 20.29 33.91 7.25
C ASN A 227 19.97 32.53 6.65
N PRO A 228 20.24 31.42 7.36
CA PRO A 228 19.94 30.05 6.85
C PRO A 228 18.49 29.88 6.45
N LEU A 229 17.53 30.52 7.13
CA LEU A 229 16.11 30.45 6.74
C LEU A 229 15.85 31.09 5.37
N HIS A 230 16.52 32.21 5.05
CA HIS A 230 16.39 32.81 3.72
C HIS A 230 17.02 31.94 2.65
N ALA A 231 18.20 31.34 2.92
CA ALA A 231 18.85 30.44 1.99
C ALA A 231 18.00 29.18 1.74
N LEU A 232 17.48 28.56 2.79
CA LEU A 232 16.60 27.40 2.69
C LEU A 232 15.32 27.74 1.92
N ALA A 233 14.67 28.87 2.22
CA ALA A 233 13.46 29.28 1.52
C ALA A 233 13.72 29.49 0.00
N THR A 234 14.87 30.04 -0.35
CA THR A 234 15.29 30.20 -1.77
C THR A 234 15.48 28.86 -2.46
N LEU A 235 16.16 27.89 -1.81
CA LEU A 235 16.34 26.54 -2.33
C LEU A 235 15.01 25.85 -2.59
N ILE A 236 14.12 25.87 -1.58
CA ILE A 236 12.80 25.23 -1.66
C ILE A 236 11.92 25.89 -2.75
N ALA A 237 11.88 27.22 -2.81
CA ALA A 237 11.11 27.93 -3.83
C ALA A 237 11.61 27.64 -5.26
N GLY A 238 12.90 27.31 -5.40
CA GLY A 238 13.50 26.95 -6.69
C GLY A 238 13.18 25.53 -7.19
N LEU A 239 12.55 24.66 -6.37
CA LEU A 239 12.30 23.27 -6.75
C LEU A 239 11.11 23.08 -7.70
N HIS A 240 10.25 24.09 -7.85
CA HIS A 240 9.12 24.05 -8.78
C HIS A 240 9.07 25.32 -9.61
N ASP A 241 8.61 25.18 -10.85
CA ASP A 241 8.28 26.32 -11.70
C ASP A 241 6.80 26.74 -11.54
N GLU A 242 6.42 27.81 -12.28
CA GLU A 242 5.05 28.34 -12.25
C GLU A 242 3.99 27.37 -12.80
N SER A 243 4.40 26.35 -13.54
CA SER A 243 3.51 25.30 -14.08
C SER A 243 3.32 24.11 -13.12
N GLY A 244 3.92 24.16 -11.92
CA GLY A 244 3.93 23.09 -10.93
C GLY A 244 4.88 21.93 -11.27
N ARG A 245 5.79 22.14 -12.23
CA ARG A 245 6.78 21.15 -12.65
C ARG A 245 8.03 21.23 -11.78
N VAL A 246 8.59 20.10 -11.40
CA VAL A 246 9.87 20.03 -10.67
C VAL A 246 11.00 20.49 -11.57
N THR A 247 11.84 21.40 -11.08
CA THR A 247 12.91 22.06 -11.86
C THR A 247 14.23 21.30 -11.84
N VAL A 248 14.35 20.23 -11.05
CA VAL A 248 15.59 19.44 -10.91
C VAL A 248 15.94 18.79 -12.25
N PRO A 249 17.11 19.10 -12.86
CA PRO A 249 17.51 18.51 -14.14
C PRO A 249 17.56 16.97 -14.05
N GLY A 250 16.98 16.30 -15.05
CA GLY A 250 16.92 14.83 -15.08
C GLY A 250 15.84 14.19 -14.22
N PHE A 251 15.06 14.98 -13.46
CA PHE A 251 14.00 14.44 -12.58
C PHE A 251 12.95 13.62 -13.34
N TYR A 252 12.66 13.97 -14.57
CA TYR A 252 11.67 13.30 -15.43
C TYR A 252 12.27 12.29 -16.42
N ASP A 253 13.59 12.04 -16.37
CA ASP A 253 14.24 11.10 -17.28
C ASP A 253 13.74 9.68 -17.05
N GLY A 254 13.44 8.98 -18.15
CA GLY A 254 12.99 7.59 -18.11
C GLY A 254 11.48 7.39 -17.86
N ILE A 255 10.73 8.47 -17.63
CA ILE A 255 9.28 8.41 -17.42
C ILE A 255 8.57 8.25 -18.77
N ALA A 256 7.74 7.21 -18.88
CA ALA A 256 6.87 7.04 -20.04
C ALA A 256 5.65 7.96 -19.94
N GLU A 257 5.31 8.62 -21.05
CA GLU A 257 4.05 9.37 -21.13
C GLU A 257 2.85 8.42 -21.19
N LEU A 258 1.73 8.89 -20.63
CA LEU A 258 0.46 8.14 -20.68
C LEU A 258 -0.03 8.01 -22.12
N THR A 259 -0.35 6.79 -22.51
CA THR A 259 -1.02 6.54 -23.79
C THR A 259 -2.44 7.13 -23.80
N PRO A 260 -3.01 7.42 -24.98
CA PRO A 260 -4.40 7.85 -25.09
C PRO A 260 -5.40 6.86 -24.44
N GLN A 261 -5.11 5.56 -24.50
CA GLN A 261 -5.93 4.53 -23.88
C GLN A 261 -5.91 4.64 -22.35
N GLN A 262 -4.73 4.81 -21.74
CA GLN A 262 -4.58 4.97 -20.29
C GLN A 262 -5.27 6.25 -19.81
N ARG A 263 -5.10 7.38 -20.51
CA ARG A 263 -5.82 8.62 -20.21
C ARG A 263 -7.34 8.43 -20.30
N GLY A 264 -7.80 7.73 -21.35
CA GLY A 264 -9.21 7.43 -21.54
C GLY A 264 -9.78 6.54 -20.43
N GLY A 265 -9.01 5.59 -19.91
CA GLY A 265 -9.39 4.77 -18.75
C GLY A 265 -9.55 5.61 -17.48
N ILE A 266 -8.58 6.48 -17.19
CA ILE A 266 -8.64 7.38 -16.02
C ILE A 266 -9.85 8.31 -16.10
N GLN A 267 -10.17 8.83 -17.28
CA GLN A 267 -11.33 9.73 -17.49
C GLN A 267 -12.69 9.03 -17.32
N GLN A 268 -12.75 7.70 -17.34
CA GLN A 268 -13.98 6.94 -17.06
C GLN A 268 -14.30 6.85 -15.57
N LEU A 269 -13.32 7.13 -14.70
CA LEU A 269 -13.54 7.15 -13.26
C LEU A 269 -14.45 8.34 -12.90
N PRO A 270 -15.49 8.14 -12.08
CA PRO A 270 -16.41 9.20 -11.68
C PRO A 270 -15.75 10.09 -10.60
N PHE A 271 -14.58 10.65 -10.92
CA PHE A 271 -13.79 11.45 -9.99
C PHE A 271 -13.02 12.53 -10.73
N GLY A 272 -13.41 13.77 -10.52
CA GLY A 272 -12.76 14.95 -11.10
C GLY A 272 -12.34 15.94 -10.02
N ASP A 273 -11.86 17.10 -10.44
CA ASP A 273 -11.34 18.14 -9.54
C ASP A 273 -12.37 18.59 -8.50
N GLU A 274 -13.66 18.69 -8.85
CA GLU A 274 -14.72 19.08 -7.91
C GLU A 274 -14.90 18.05 -6.78
N ALA A 275 -14.92 16.76 -7.12
CA ALA A 275 -15.01 15.68 -6.13
C ALA A 275 -13.77 15.66 -5.22
N TYR A 276 -12.59 15.86 -5.80
CA TYR A 276 -11.33 15.94 -5.05
C TYR A 276 -11.30 17.14 -4.09
N LEU A 277 -11.73 18.33 -4.54
CA LEU A 277 -11.81 19.51 -3.69
C LEU A 277 -12.82 19.34 -2.56
N THR A 278 -13.93 18.67 -2.83
CA THR A 278 -14.93 18.33 -1.80
C THR A 278 -14.35 17.39 -0.75
N GLN A 279 -13.64 16.37 -1.19
CA GLN A 279 -13.02 15.38 -0.30
C GLN A 279 -11.91 15.98 0.56
N THR A 280 -11.07 16.84 -0.03
CA THR A 280 -9.88 17.38 0.65
C THR A 280 -10.13 18.67 1.40
N GLY A 281 -11.20 19.41 1.06
CA GLY A 281 -11.45 20.76 1.55
C GLY A 281 -10.46 21.81 1.02
N ALA A 282 -9.65 21.46 0.00
CA ALA A 282 -8.71 22.39 -0.60
C ALA A 282 -9.46 23.48 -1.41
N PRO A 283 -8.95 24.73 -1.45
CA PRO A 283 -9.61 25.82 -2.17
C PRO A 283 -9.45 25.72 -3.70
N ALA A 284 -8.42 25.01 -4.18
CA ALA A 284 -8.15 24.79 -5.61
C ALA A 284 -7.23 23.57 -5.78
N VAL A 285 -7.27 22.93 -6.95
CA VAL A 285 -6.28 21.92 -7.34
C VAL A 285 -4.96 22.59 -7.70
N TYR A 286 -3.85 21.89 -7.44
CA TYR A 286 -2.50 22.32 -7.75
C TYR A 286 -1.70 21.16 -8.35
N GLY A 287 -0.61 21.45 -9.05
CA GLY A 287 0.36 20.49 -9.56
C GLY A 287 0.66 20.68 -11.03
N GLU A 288 1.40 19.74 -11.63
CA GLU A 288 1.92 19.81 -12.99
C GLU A 288 0.81 20.06 -14.01
N SER A 289 0.97 21.12 -14.82
CA SER A 289 -0.01 21.51 -15.83
C SER A 289 -0.13 20.47 -16.95
N GLY A 290 -1.33 20.30 -17.50
CA GLY A 290 -1.62 19.35 -18.58
C GLY A 290 -1.98 17.93 -18.12
N TYR A 291 -2.08 17.71 -16.81
CA TYR A 291 -2.49 16.45 -16.21
C TYR A 291 -3.70 16.64 -15.28
N SER A 292 -4.62 15.69 -15.28
CA SER A 292 -5.74 15.64 -14.34
C SER A 292 -5.23 15.31 -12.91
N THR A 293 -6.09 15.51 -11.91
CA THR A 293 -5.75 15.18 -10.51
C THR A 293 -5.33 13.73 -10.34
N LEU A 294 -6.04 12.77 -10.93
CA LEU A 294 -5.69 11.36 -10.85
C LEU A 294 -4.39 11.03 -11.62
N GLU A 295 -4.17 11.65 -12.79
CA GLU A 295 -2.91 11.48 -13.51
C GLU A 295 -1.72 11.96 -12.70
N ARG A 296 -1.84 13.10 -11.99
CA ARG A 296 -0.79 13.60 -11.07
C ARG A 296 -0.56 12.64 -9.90
N GLN A 297 -1.61 12.08 -9.34
CA GLN A 297 -1.52 11.19 -8.17
C GLN A 297 -0.94 9.81 -8.50
N TRP A 298 -1.11 9.32 -9.72
CA TRP A 298 -0.74 7.94 -10.08
C TRP A 298 0.43 7.82 -11.05
N HIS A 299 0.55 8.79 -11.97
CA HIS A 299 1.44 8.67 -13.14
C HIS A 299 2.44 9.81 -13.28
N ARG A 300 2.39 10.78 -12.37
CA ARG A 300 3.41 11.83 -12.34
C ARG A 300 4.19 11.78 -11.03
N PRO A 301 5.53 11.98 -11.10
CA PRO A 301 6.31 12.11 -9.90
C PRO A 301 6.01 13.44 -9.24
N THR A 302 6.14 13.49 -7.92
CA THR A 302 5.97 14.71 -7.13
C THR A 302 7.14 14.93 -6.20
N LEU A 303 7.36 16.16 -5.82
CA LEU A 303 8.31 16.57 -4.79
C LEU A 303 7.56 17.43 -3.77
N GLU A 304 7.54 17.01 -2.52
CA GLU A 304 6.79 17.67 -1.45
C GLU A 304 7.69 18.01 -0.28
N VAL A 305 7.46 19.18 0.32
CA VAL A 305 8.10 19.59 1.57
C VAL A 305 7.21 19.20 2.73
N ASN A 306 7.63 18.18 3.49
CA ASN A 306 6.86 17.63 4.61
C ASN A 306 7.03 18.42 5.91
N GLY A 307 8.14 19.15 6.02
CA GLY A 307 8.44 19.98 7.17
C GLY A 307 9.53 20.98 6.84
N MET A 308 9.44 22.18 7.44
CA MET A 308 10.46 23.22 7.35
C MET A 308 10.51 23.96 8.69
N TRP A 309 11.68 24.09 9.30
CA TRP A 309 11.83 24.73 10.60
C TRP A 309 13.20 25.38 10.77
N GLY A 310 13.30 26.24 11.78
CA GLY A 310 14.52 26.94 12.20
C GLY A 310 14.17 28.24 12.93
N GLY A 311 15.14 28.83 13.58
CA GLY A 311 14.96 30.08 14.32
C GLY A 311 14.09 29.93 15.58
N TYR A 312 13.43 31.00 15.97
CA TYR A 312 12.61 31.04 17.18
C TYR A 312 11.15 30.77 16.89
N THR A 313 10.61 29.76 17.54
CA THR A 313 9.21 29.31 17.39
C THR A 313 8.40 29.46 18.69
N GLY A 314 8.98 29.99 19.76
CA GLY A 314 8.29 30.21 21.03
C GLY A 314 7.39 31.43 21.00
N GLU A 315 6.68 31.67 22.12
CA GLU A 315 5.80 32.85 22.28
C GLU A 315 6.60 34.13 22.27
N GLY A 316 6.07 35.20 21.66
CA GLY A 316 6.69 36.52 21.55
C GLY A 316 7.69 36.61 20.39
N THR A 317 8.58 37.58 20.44
CA THR A 317 9.62 37.84 19.42
C THR A 317 11.02 37.67 19.96
N LYS A 318 11.90 37.02 19.18
CA LYS A 318 13.34 36.97 19.44
C LYS A 318 14.07 37.53 18.23
N THR A 319 14.83 38.60 18.40
CA THR A 319 15.59 39.28 17.34
C THR A 319 16.86 38.51 17.00
N VAL A 320 16.72 37.37 16.33
CA VAL A 320 17.78 36.39 16.06
C VAL A 320 17.96 36.12 14.57
N LEU A 321 19.20 35.89 14.15
CA LEU A 321 19.60 35.13 12.98
C LEU A 321 19.98 33.75 13.49
N PRO A 322 19.27 32.69 13.11
CA PRO A 322 19.60 31.34 13.60
C PRO A 322 20.90 30.82 12.99
N SER A 323 21.52 29.88 13.65
CA SER A 323 22.71 29.19 13.14
C SER A 323 22.38 28.17 12.05
N GLU A 324 21.15 27.64 12.02
CA GLU A 324 20.74 26.60 11.10
C GLU A 324 19.24 26.67 10.74
N ALA A 325 18.89 26.05 9.64
CA ALA A 325 17.51 25.84 9.17
C ALA A 325 17.38 24.47 8.50
N HIS A 326 16.22 23.82 8.65
CA HIS A 326 16.01 22.45 8.25
C HIS A 326 14.78 22.27 7.36
N ALA A 327 14.82 21.26 6.48
CA ALA A 327 13.64 20.81 5.75
C ALA A 327 13.64 19.28 5.58
N LYS A 328 12.45 18.70 5.49
CA LYS A 328 12.20 17.32 5.07
C LYS A 328 11.48 17.33 3.75
N ILE A 329 11.99 16.54 2.81
CA ILE A 329 11.47 16.45 1.45
C ILE A 329 11.18 14.99 1.14
N THR A 330 10.03 14.74 0.52
CA THR A 330 9.72 13.43 -0.08
C THR A 330 9.39 13.61 -1.57
N CYS A 331 9.88 12.68 -2.39
CA CYS A 331 9.50 12.55 -3.78
C CYS A 331 8.68 11.28 -3.96
N ARG A 332 7.48 11.41 -4.52
CA ARG A 332 6.77 10.24 -5.02
C ARG A 332 7.25 9.95 -6.44
N LEU A 333 7.67 8.71 -6.66
CA LEU A 333 8.31 8.26 -7.89
C LEU A 333 7.33 7.47 -8.75
N VAL A 334 7.58 7.46 -10.07
CA VAL A 334 6.81 6.66 -11.03
C VAL A 334 7.74 5.66 -11.74
N PRO A 335 7.22 4.63 -12.41
CA PRO A 335 8.05 3.67 -13.16
C PRO A 335 9.06 4.36 -14.08
N GLY A 336 10.29 3.88 -14.07
CA GLY A 336 11.43 4.49 -14.77
C GLY A 336 12.30 5.40 -13.92
N GLN A 337 11.91 5.64 -12.65
CA GLN A 337 12.72 6.40 -11.69
C GLN A 337 13.27 5.46 -10.59
N GLU A 338 14.55 5.64 -10.28
CA GLU A 338 15.26 4.94 -9.21
C GLU A 338 15.42 5.88 -8.01
N PRO A 339 15.06 5.47 -6.78
CA PRO A 339 15.11 6.33 -5.59
C PRO A 339 16.48 6.96 -5.35
N GLU A 340 17.55 6.18 -5.47
CA GLU A 340 18.93 6.62 -5.25
C GLU A 340 19.36 7.66 -6.30
N ARG A 341 18.93 7.46 -7.57
CA ARG A 341 19.21 8.42 -8.65
C ARG A 341 18.49 9.73 -8.41
N ILE A 342 17.21 9.69 -8.03
CA ILE A 342 16.44 10.92 -7.75
C ILE A 342 17.02 11.65 -6.55
N ALA A 343 17.40 10.95 -5.48
CA ALA A 343 18.08 11.54 -4.33
C ALA A 343 19.41 12.22 -4.74
N ALA A 344 20.20 11.58 -5.61
CA ALA A 344 21.46 12.14 -6.11
C ALA A 344 21.24 13.40 -6.98
N LEU A 345 20.24 13.37 -7.88
CA LEU A 345 19.90 14.53 -8.72
C LEU A 345 19.43 15.73 -7.87
N LEU A 346 18.61 15.45 -6.87
CA LEU A 346 18.12 16.48 -5.95
C LEU A 346 19.26 17.07 -5.10
N ARG A 347 20.14 16.22 -4.57
CA ARG A 347 21.37 16.67 -3.86
C ARG A 347 22.19 17.61 -4.74
N GLN A 348 22.54 17.19 -5.96
CA GLN A 348 23.34 17.97 -6.87
C GLN A 348 22.68 19.33 -7.20
N HIS A 349 21.37 19.31 -7.47
CA HIS A 349 20.62 20.53 -7.75
C HIS A 349 20.63 21.51 -6.57
N LEU A 350 20.47 21.02 -5.34
CA LEU A 350 20.51 21.85 -4.14
C LEU A 350 21.91 22.41 -3.87
N GLU A 351 22.96 21.63 -4.09
CA GLU A 351 24.37 22.06 -3.97
C GLU A 351 24.72 23.12 -5.01
N ASP A 352 24.32 22.92 -6.27
CA ASP A 352 24.59 23.86 -7.36
C ASP A 352 23.86 25.22 -7.21
N ASN A 353 22.72 25.22 -6.52
CA ASN A 353 21.91 26.42 -6.26
C ASN A 353 22.07 26.97 -4.84
N LEU A 354 23.02 26.46 -4.07
CA LEU A 354 23.25 26.92 -2.70
C LEU A 354 23.68 28.39 -2.68
N PRO A 355 22.95 29.29 -2.01
CA PRO A 355 23.35 30.68 -1.88
C PRO A 355 24.71 30.83 -1.15
N PRO A 356 25.52 31.86 -1.52
CA PRO A 356 26.81 32.07 -0.85
C PRO A 356 26.66 32.43 0.62
N GLY A 357 27.62 32.01 1.44
CA GLY A 357 27.67 32.35 2.89
C GLY A 357 26.94 31.38 3.80
N VAL A 358 26.50 30.23 3.28
CA VAL A 358 25.95 29.10 4.03
C VAL A 358 26.57 27.79 3.52
N THR A 359 26.44 26.74 4.31
CA THR A 359 26.76 25.37 3.89
C THR A 359 25.53 24.46 4.00
N LEU A 360 25.53 23.37 3.24
CA LEU A 360 24.41 22.44 3.14
C LEU A 360 24.85 21.06 3.57
N GLU A 361 24.10 20.43 4.45
CA GLU A 361 24.19 19.03 4.80
C GLU A 361 22.92 18.33 4.34
N ILE A 362 23.05 17.16 3.69
CA ILE A 362 21.93 16.39 3.15
C ILE A 362 22.07 14.94 3.60
N HIS A 363 21.05 14.47 4.29
CA HIS A 363 20.88 13.06 4.62
C HIS A 363 19.83 12.47 3.69
N ALA A 364 20.19 11.38 2.99
CA ALA A 364 19.20 10.56 2.30
C ALA A 364 18.40 9.78 3.36
N GLY A 365 17.09 9.70 3.20
CA GLY A 365 16.26 8.87 4.07
C GLY A 365 16.59 7.38 3.90
N ASP A 366 16.52 6.63 4.99
CA ASP A 366 16.87 5.20 5.02
C ASP A 366 15.84 4.31 4.29
N HIS A 367 14.71 4.88 3.87
CA HIS A 367 13.59 4.15 3.28
C HIS A 367 13.23 4.74 1.91
N GLY A 368 13.82 4.14 0.86
CA GLY A 368 13.37 4.33 -0.53
C GLY A 368 12.50 3.16 -0.96
N ALA A 369 11.59 3.38 -1.89
CA ALA A 369 10.83 2.32 -2.54
C ALA A 369 10.72 2.62 -4.04
N ARG A 370 10.93 1.60 -4.87
CA ARG A 370 10.70 1.72 -6.31
C ARG A 370 9.22 1.82 -6.61
N ALA A 371 8.91 2.50 -7.72
CA ALA A 371 7.56 2.47 -8.24
C ALA A 371 7.27 1.13 -8.89
N TYR A 372 6.06 0.65 -8.73
CA TYR A 372 5.60 -0.61 -9.30
C TYR A 372 4.59 -0.37 -10.43
N ARG A 373 4.66 -1.21 -11.47
CA ARG A 373 3.62 -1.28 -12.50
C ARG A 373 3.49 -2.70 -13.01
N LEU A 374 2.28 -3.23 -12.93
CA LEU A 374 1.91 -4.53 -13.47
C LEU A 374 1.83 -4.46 -15.00
N PRO A 375 2.48 -5.37 -15.76
CA PRO A 375 2.31 -5.45 -17.20
C PRO A 375 0.84 -5.66 -17.61
N GLU A 376 0.41 -5.02 -18.70
CA GLU A 376 -0.99 -5.09 -19.16
C GLU A 376 -1.41 -6.52 -19.55
N ASP A 377 -0.47 -7.29 -20.09
CA ASP A 377 -0.62 -8.68 -20.55
C ASP A 377 -0.25 -9.72 -19.49
N HIS A 378 0.01 -9.29 -18.25
CA HIS A 378 0.33 -10.20 -17.15
C HIS A 378 -0.81 -11.22 -16.93
N PRO A 379 -0.54 -12.55 -16.91
CA PRO A 379 -1.58 -13.59 -16.87
C PRO A 379 -2.59 -13.41 -15.73
N GLY A 380 -2.10 -13.09 -14.54
CA GLY A 380 -2.95 -12.80 -13.38
C GLY A 380 -3.83 -11.56 -13.56
N ALA A 381 -3.32 -10.51 -14.22
CA ALA A 381 -4.10 -9.30 -14.49
C ALA A 381 -5.21 -9.57 -15.53
N VAL A 382 -4.92 -10.37 -16.53
CA VAL A 382 -5.92 -10.80 -17.54
C VAL A 382 -7.05 -11.56 -16.86
N VAL A 383 -6.73 -12.58 -16.06
CA VAL A 383 -7.73 -13.36 -15.31
C VAL A 383 -8.51 -12.49 -14.32
N ALA A 384 -7.83 -11.58 -13.59
CA ALA A 384 -8.51 -10.66 -12.67
C ALA A 384 -9.55 -9.79 -13.39
N ARG A 385 -9.19 -9.22 -14.57
CA ARG A 385 -10.14 -8.43 -15.37
C ARG A 385 -11.32 -9.24 -15.88
N GLU A 386 -11.09 -10.47 -16.34
CA GLU A 386 -12.15 -11.38 -16.78
C GLU A 386 -13.14 -11.68 -15.64
N VAL A 387 -12.63 -12.08 -14.49
CA VAL A 387 -13.44 -12.42 -13.31
C VAL A 387 -14.22 -11.20 -12.80
N LEU A 388 -13.59 -10.04 -12.69
CA LEU A 388 -14.26 -8.82 -12.27
C LEU A 388 -15.33 -8.38 -13.28
N ALA A 389 -15.06 -8.53 -14.59
CA ALA A 389 -16.02 -8.20 -15.64
C ALA A 389 -17.25 -9.11 -15.57
N GLU A 390 -17.08 -10.40 -15.32
CA GLU A 390 -18.18 -11.36 -15.15
C GLU A 390 -18.98 -11.07 -13.88
N LEU A 391 -18.30 -10.84 -12.74
CA LEU A 391 -18.94 -10.58 -11.45
C LEU A 391 -19.80 -9.32 -11.47
N TYR A 392 -19.30 -8.24 -12.09
CA TYR A 392 -19.96 -6.92 -12.07
C TYR A 392 -20.73 -6.58 -13.37
N GLY A 393 -20.69 -7.45 -14.39
CA GLY A 393 -21.35 -7.23 -15.68
C GLY A 393 -20.77 -6.06 -16.49
N LYS A 394 -19.56 -5.61 -16.16
CA LYS A 394 -18.85 -4.51 -16.85
C LYS A 394 -17.34 -4.66 -16.65
N PRO A 395 -16.53 -4.23 -17.65
CA PRO A 395 -15.07 -4.29 -17.50
C PRO A 395 -14.59 -3.46 -16.32
N PRO A 396 -13.59 -3.95 -15.53
CA PRO A 396 -12.96 -3.16 -14.50
C PRO A 396 -12.10 -2.05 -15.10
N LEU A 397 -11.91 -0.98 -14.34
CA LEU A 397 -11.00 0.10 -14.68
C LEU A 397 -9.63 -0.15 -14.04
N ASP A 398 -8.56 0.11 -14.78
CA ASP A 398 -7.22 0.11 -14.23
C ASP A 398 -7.02 1.39 -13.40
N VAL A 399 -6.61 1.24 -12.16
CA VAL A 399 -6.35 2.33 -11.22
C VAL A 399 -4.92 2.30 -10.71
N GLY A 400 -4.41 3.45 -10.30
CA GLY A 400 -3.11 3.56 -9.65
C GLY A 400 -3.25 3.81 -8.16
N MET A 401 -2.21 3.47 -7.42
CA MET A 401 -2.07 3.83 -6.02
C MET A 401 -1.07 4.98 -5.86
N GLY A 402 -1.50 6.02 -5.17
CA GLY A 402 -0.64 7.19 -4.91
C GLY A 402 0.43 6.96 -3.85
N GLY A 403 0.24 5.97 -2.99
CA GLY A 403 1.17 5.51 -1.97
C GLY A 403 2.22 4.54 -2.50
N SER A 404 3.19 4.22 -1.64
CA SER A 404 4.21 3.18 -1.87
C SER A 404 3.90 2.00 -0.96
N ILE A 405 4.10 0.80 -1.46
CA ILE A 405 3.91 -0.45 -0.71
C ILE A 405 5.27 -1.15 -0.64
N PRO A 406 5.97 -1.10 0.50
CA PRO A 406 7.32 -1.67 0.63
C PRO A 406 7.42 -3.15 0.28
N VAL A 407 6.38 -3.94 0.56
CA VAL A 407 6.35 -5.37 0.30
C VAL A 407 6.46 -5.72 -1.20
N LEU A 408 6.00 -4.85 -2.10
CA LEU A 408 6.16 -5.04 -3.55
C LEU A 408 7.64 -5.07 -3.96
N GLU A 409 8.43 -4.16 -3.39
CA GLU A 409 9.87 -4.13 -3.61
C GLU A 409 10.52 -5.44 -3.15
N THR A 410 10.13 -5.99 -2.00
CA THR A 410 10.63 -7.25 -1.49
C THR A 410 10.31 -8.41 -2.43
N PHE A 411 9.08 -8.55 -2.89
CA PHE A 411 8.72 -9.65 -3.80
C PHE A 411 9.41 -9.51 -5.16
N GLN A 412 9.53 -8.30 -5.68
CA GLN A 412 10.17 -8.09 -6.97
C GLN A 412 11.69 -8.25 -6.89
N SER A 413 12.35 -7.66 -5.88
CA SER A 413 13.81 -7.67 -5.79
C SER A 413 14.37 -9.01 -5.31
N VAL A 414 13.68 -9.71 -4.39
CA VAL A 414 14.16 -10.97 -3.79
C VAL A 414 13.69 -12.19 -4.57
N LEU A 415 12.41 -12.22 -4.97
CA LEU A 415 11.81 -13.37 -5.63
C LEU A 415 11.69 -13.21 -7.15
N GLY A 416 11.78 -12.00 -7.68
CA GLY A 416 11.53 -11.70 -9.09
C GLY A 416 10.06 -11.85 -9.48
N LEU A 417 9.12 -11.71 -8.51
CA LEU A 417 7.71 -11.92 -8.71
C LEU A 417 6.96 -10.59 -8.87
N ASP A 418 6.09 -10.53 -9.86
CA ASP A 418 5.07 -9.47 -9.97
C ASP A 418 3.93 -9.72 -8.97
N THR A 419 3.25 -8.63 -8.57
CA THR A 419 2.12 -8.69 -7.63
C THR A 419 0.84 -8.22 -8.31
N VAL A 420 -0.18 -9.04 -8.28
CA VAL A 420 -1.55 -8.70 -8.68
C VAL A 420 -2.35 -8.39 -7.43
N PHE A 421 -2.88 -7.17 -7.31
CA PHE A 421 -3.77 -6.80 -6.23
C PHE A 421 -5.19 -7.28 -6.52
N PHE A 422 -5.69 -8.22 -5.73
CA PHE A 422 -7.01 -8.79 -5.93
C PHE A 422 -7.81 -8.73 -4.61
N SER A 423 -7.97 -7.51 -4.10
CA SER A 423 -8.65 -7.22 -2.85
C SER A 423 -10.07 -6.73 -3.06
N PHE A 424 -10.90 -6.92 -2.05
CA PHE A 424 -12.31 -6.52 -2.03
C PHE A 424 -12.63 -5.47 -0.97
N ALA A 425 -11.62 -4.93 -0.28
CA ALA A 425 -11.73 -3.69 0.48
C ALA A 425 -12.03 -2.50 -0.44
N VAL A 426 -12.59 -1.44 0.10
CA VAL A 426 -12.97 -0.25 -0.67
C VAL A 426 -12.44 1.01 0.02
N GLY A 427 -11.96 1.96 -0.78
CA GLY A 427 -11.29 3.16 -0.27
C GLY A 427 -12.10 4.07 0.65
N ASP A 428 -13.42 3.87 0.77
CA ASP A 428 -14.31 4.63 1.66
C ASP A 428 -14.71 3.85 2.95
N GLU A 429 -13.94 2.83 3.32
CA GLU A 429 -14.17 1.99 4.50
C GLU A 429 -13.46 2.50 5.77
N ASP A 430 -13.08 3.77 5.78
CA ASP A 430 -12.43 4.45 6.91
C ASP A 430 -11.20 3.72 7.45
N ILE A 431 -10.41 3.10 6.55
CA ILE A 431 -9.15 2.42 6.86
C ILE A 431 -8.21 3.39 7.60
N HIS A 432 -7.54 2.93 8.66
CA HIS A 432 -6.70 3.69 9.59
C HIS A 432 -7.42 4.78 10.40
N ALA A 433 -8.75 4.91 10.24
CA ALA A 433 -9.56 5.87 10.99
C ALA A 433 -10.49 5.18 12.00
N PRO A 434 -11.05 5.91 12.99
CA PRO A 434 -12.15 5.41 13.80
C PRO A 434 -13.37 5.08 12.96
N ASN A 435 -14.07 4.01 13.33
CA ASN A 435 -15.25 3.47 12.64
C ASN A 435 -14.93 2.77 11.31
N GLU A 436 -13.70 2.28 11.14
CA GLU A 436 -13.37 1.36 10.05
C GLU A 436 -14.46 0.28 9.94
N PHE A 437 -14.84 -0.04 8.71
CA PHE A 437 -15.85 -1.06 8.45
C PHE A 437 -15.52 -1.84 7.17
N PHE A 438 -16.00 -3.07 7.11
CA PHE A 438 -16.01 -3.88 5.91
C PHE A 438 -17.45 -4.11 5.47
N ARG A 439 -17.74 -4.03 4.17
CA ARG A 439 -19.09 -4.30 3.65
C ARG A 439 -19.36 -5.80 3.62
N VAL A 440 -20.36 -6.25 4.38
CA VAL A 440 -20.71 -7.67 4.50
C VAL A 440 -20.94 -8.35 3.13
N PRO A 441 -21.62 -7.73 2.15
CA PRO A 441 -21.75 -8.33 0.81
C PRO A 441 -20.41 -8.58 0.12
N ARG A 442 -19.39 -7.79 0.41
CA ARG A 442 -18.04 -7.94 -0.16
C ARG A 442 -17.36 -9.24 0.24
N LEU A 443 -17.70 -9.79 1.40
CA LEU A 443 -17.19 -11.09 1.82
C LEU A 443 -17.60 -12.18 0.80
N SER A 444 -18.88 -12.25 0.46
CA SER A 444 -19.38 -13.21 -0.54
C SER A 444 -18.87 -12.89 -1.96
N GLU A 445 -18.88 -11.62 -2.37
CA GLU A 445 -18.37 -11.21 -3.68
C GLU A 445 -16.89 -11.57 -3.83
N GLY A 446 -16.07 -11.28 -2.83
CA GLY A 446 -14.65 -11.62 -2.81
C GLY A 446 -14.40 -13.12 -2.85
N GLN A 447 -15.10 -13.89 -2.03
CA GLN A 447 -15.00 -15.36 -2.05
C GLN A 447 -15.32 -15.93 -3.42
N ARG A 448 -16.38 -15.47 -4.07
CA ARG A 448 -16.76 -15.92 -5.42
C ARG A 448 -15.71 -15.54 -6.44
N ALA A 449 -15.18 -14.32 -6.37
CA ALA A 449 -14.15 -13.86 -7.29
C ALA A 449 -12.83 -14.63 -7.12
N TRP A 450 -12.38 -14.88 -5.90
CA TRP A 450 -11.17 -15.66 -5.64
C TRP A 450 -11.33 -17.11 -6.09
N ALA A 451 -12.49 -17.73 -5.85
CA ALA A 451 -12.78 -19.06 -6.34
C ALA A 451 -12.74 -19.11 -7.88
N GLN A 452 -13.37 -18.16 -8.53
CA GLN A 452 -13.41 -18.05 -9.99
C GLN A 452 -12.01 -17.78 -10.58
N PHE A 453 -11.21 -16.92 -9.93
CA PHE A 453 -9.84 -16.62 -10.33
C PHE A 453 -8.98 -17.87 -10.34
N TRP A 454 -8.98 -18.64 -9.25
CA TRP A 454 -8.19 -19.87 -9.16
C TRP A 454 -8.64 -20.91 -10.16
N TRP A 455 -9.95 -21.07 -10.35
CA TRP A 455 -10.50 -21.98 -11.34
C TRP A 455 -10.06 -21.62 -12.76
N THR A 456 -10.26 -20.35 -13.16
CA THR A 456 -9.96 -19.88 -14.52
C THR A 456 -8.47 -19.97 -14.83
N LEU A 457 -7.61 -19.66 -13.86
CA LEU A 457 -6.17 -19.76 -14.05
C LEU A 457 -5.72 -21.23 -14.17
N GLY A 458 -6.28 -22.13 -13.36
CA GLY A 458 -5.98 -23.56 -13.41
C GLY A 458 -6.42 -24.21 -14.72
N GLU A 459 -7.59 -23.85 -15.28
CA GLU A 459 -8.05 -24.40 -16.57
C GLU A 459 -7.21 -23.93 -17.78
N LYS A 460 -6.66 -22.68 -17.75
CA LYS A 460 -5.86 -22.13 -18.87
C LYS A 460 -4.52 -22.84 -19.08
N THR A 461 -4.06 -23.63 -18.13
CA THR A 461 -2.81 -24.40 -18.24
C THR A 461 -3.03 -25.82 -18.75
N ASP A 462 -4.27 -26.28 -18.82
CA ASP A 462 -4.63 -27.60 -19.38
C ASP A 462 -4.87 -27.54 -20.91
N GLU A 463 -4.84 -26.32 -21.53
CA GLU A 463 -4.91 -26.12 -22.99
C GLU A 463 -3.51 -25.86 -23.59
#